data_4fd2b10985c29f54455245277e9a89c8
#
_entry.id   4fd2b10985c29f54455245277e9a89c8
#
_cell.length_a   1.000
_cell.length_b   1.000
_cell.length_c   1.000
_cell.angle_alpha   90.00
_cell.angle_beta   90.00
_cell.angle_gamma   90.00
#
_symmetry.space_group_name_H-M   'P 1'
#
loop_
_entity.id
_entity.type
_entity.pdbx_description
1 polymer ?
#
loop_
_entity_poly.entity_id
_entity_poly.type
_entity_poly.pdbx_seq_one_letter_code
_entity_poly.pdbx_strand_id
1 'polypeptide(L)'
;MAAGHVQQFACFTDYDKELVCHWRVPAQTNCSKEFLLYYQKDFFPLPNRVCVPENGKDSLRCTCTICPDYFVSGLTYILALQFNGTNMWNYSVTPALVVKPRAPKNLAIEKVENGNFNLSWEESYSPPSMLSGQPVIYEVKYWRKQHPTEVSVKAINYQAKSFEITASSLRGGYDYVASVRCNYTDYPAYWSEWSEEVEFHCDYQVTAEDILQMAVPVSCILIMAVSVICYFCFTK
;
A
#
# COMPACT_ATOMS: atom_id res chain seq x y z
N MET A 1 -16.81 33.59 -9.37
CA MET A 1 -17.67 32.88 -8.40
C MET A 1 -17.66 31.36 -8.53
N ALA A 2 -16.83 30.76 -9.39
CA ALA A 2 -16.76 29.29 -9.57
C ALA A 2 -15.74 28.58 -8.66
N ALA A 3 -14.85 29.30 -8.02
CA ALA A 3 -13.75 28.74 -7.22
C ALA A 3 -14.16 27.98 -5.93
N GLY A 4 -15.42 28.10 -5.51
CA GLY A 4 -15.92 27.42 -4.31
C GLY A 4 -16.44 25.99 -4.54
N HIS A 5 -16.69 25.60 -5.79
CA HIS A 5 -17.29 24.30 -6.13
C HIS A 5 -16.28 23.17 -6.38
N VAL A 6 -15.01 23.52 -6.63
CA VAL A 6 -13.94 22.56 -6.92
C VAL A 6 -12.73 22.85 -6.05
N GLN A 7 -12.30 21.88 -5.31
CA GLN A 7 -11.09 21.93 -4.49
C GLN A 7 -10.20 20.73 -4.78
N GLN A 8 -8.89 20.87 -4.61
CA GLN A 8 -7.92 19.78 -4.68
C GLN A 8 -8.02 18.95 -5.97
N PHE A 9 -8.07 19.62 -7.13
CA PHE A 9 -7.99 18.91 -8.41
C PHE A 9 -6.61 18.26 -8.56
N ALA A 10 -6.58 16.97 -8.86
CA ALA A 10 -5.37 16.21 -9.13
C ALA A 10 -5.64 15.09 -10.14
N CYS A 11 -4.63 14.79 -10.96
CA CYS A 11 -4.67 13.65 -11.86
C CYS A 11 -3.48 12.73 -11.56
N PHE A 12 -3.72 11.43 -11.66
CA PHE A 12 -2.70 10.38 -11.54
C PHE A 12 -2.88 9.37 -12.66
N THR A 13 -1.81 8.71 -13.04
CA THR A 13 -1.85 7.63 -14.03
C THR A 13 -1.07 6.42 -13.55
N ASP A 14 -1.58 5.23 -13.87
CA ASP A 14 -0.82 4.00 -13.75
C ASP A 14 0.21 3.85 -14.88
N TYR A 15 0.24 4.82 -15.82
CA TYR A 15 1.10 4.92 -16.98
C TYR A 15 1.06 3.70 -17.91
N ASP A 16 -0.06 2.99 -17.86
CA ASP A 16 -0.32 1.78 -18.65
C ASP A 16 -1.72 1.82 -19.28
N LYS A 17 -2.76 2.00 -18.48
CA LYS A 17 -4.15 1.89 -18.92
C LYS A 17 -4.97 3.15 -18.74
N GLU A 18 -4.73 3.91 -17.68
CA GLU A 18 -5.64 4.97 -17.27
C GLU A 18 -4.95 6.24 -16.76
N LEU A 19 -5.60 7.37 -17.01
CA LEU A 19 -5.33 8.65 -16.38
C LEU A 19 -6.59 9.02 -15.58
N VAL A 20 -6.48 9.01 -14.26
CA VAL A 20 -7.59 9.29 -13.34
C VAL A 20 -7.45 10.68 -12.78
N CYS A 21 -8.45 11.54 -13.03
CA CYS A 21 -8.53 12.87 -12.46
C CYS A 21 -9.64 12.92 -11.40
N HIS A 22 -9.38 13.56 -10.28
CA HIS A 22 -10.37 13.73 -9.23
C HIS A 22 -10.30 15.12 -8.60
N TRP A 23 -11.41 15.55 -8.03
CA TRP A 23 -11.53 16.82 -7.32
C TRP A 23 -12.59 16.73 -6.23
N ARG A 24 -12.42 17.53 -5.20
CA ARG A 24 -13.40 17.63 -4.12
C ARG A 24 -14.53 18.58 -4.48
N VAL A 25 -15.73 18.20 -4.06
CA VAL A 25 -16.99 18.95 -4.27
C VAL A 25 -17.78 19.02 -2.96
N PRO A 26 -18.70 19.96 -2.83
CA PRO A 26 -19.64 20.01 -1.72
C PRO A 26 -20.49 18.74 -1.63
N ALA A 27 -21.01 18.44 -0.44
CA ALA A 27 -21.97 17.35 -0.23
C ALA A 27 -23.20 17.51 -1.13
N GLN A 28 -23.77 16.39 -1.58
CA GLN A 28 -24.95 16.32 -2.44
C GLN A 28 -24.72 16.77 -3.91
N THR A 29 -23.48 17.08 -4.33
CA THR A 29 -23.16 17.35 -5.72
C THR A 29 -23.36 16.09 -6.57
N ASN A 30 -24.04 16.24 -7.71
CA ASN A 30 -24.17 15.18 -8.69
C ASN A 30 -23.10 15.35 -9.78
N CYS A 31 -21.98 14.63 -9.68
CA CYS A 31 -20.83 14.79 -10.55
C CYS A 31 -21.17 14.66 -12.03
N SER A 32 -21.96 13.66 -12.41
CA SER A 32 -22.29 13.39 -13.82
C SER A 32 -23.27 14.38 -14.43
N LYS A 33 -24.03 15.11 -13.62
CA LYS A 33 -24.99 16.12 -14.11
C LYS A 33 -24.38 17.51 -14.15
N GLU A 34 -23.53 17.84 -13.19
CA GLU A 34 -23.03 19.19 -12.99
C GLU A 34 -21.67 19.42 -13.65
N PHE A 35 -20.87 18.36 -13.84
CA PHE A 35 -19.53 18.49 -14.40
C PHE A 35 -19.34 17.72 -15.69
N LEU A 36 -18.47 18.26 -16.57
CA LEU A 36 -17.90 17.57 -17.73
C LEU A 36 -16.40 17.89 -17.80
N LEU A 37 -15.57 16.86 -18.01
CA LEU A 37 -14.15 17.03 -18.22
C LEU A 37 -13.81 16.76 -19.69
N TYR A 38 -13.50 17.82 -20.43
CA TYR A 38 -12.99 17.70 -21.79
C TYR A 38 -11.49 17.44 -21.75
N TYR A 39 -10.99 16.62 -22.66
CA TYR A 39 -9.58 16.36 -22.78
C TYR A 39 -9.13 16.18 -24.23
N GLN A 40 -7.93 16.63 -24.53
CA GLN A 40 -7.26 16.46 -25.81
C GLN A 40 -5.76 16.22 -25.62
N LYS A 41 -5.12 15.57 -26.60
CA LYS A 41 -3.67 15.47 -26.69
C LYS A 41 -3.11 16.73 -27.35
N ASP A 42 -2.05 17.33 -26.77
CA ASP A 42 -1.53 18.64 -27.17
C ASP A 42 -1.08 18.70 -28.65
N PHE A 43 -0.49 17.62 -29.19
CA PHE A 43 0.06 17.59 -30.55
C PHE A 43 -0.91 17.15 -31.64
N PHE A 44 -2.13 16.77 -31.34
CA PHE A 44 -3.08 16.28 -32.32
C PHE A 44 -4.39 17.08 -32.22
N PRO A 45 -4.78 17.82 -33.27
CA PRO A 45 -6.07 18.51 -33.30
C PRO A 45 -7.19 17.47 -33.54
N LEU A 46 -7.30 16.50 -32.67
CA LEU A 46 -8.45 15.60 -32.65
C LEU A 46 -9.60 16.29 -31.90
N PRO A 47 -10.86 15.97 -32.25
CA PRO A 47 -12.00 16.54 -31.54
C PRO A 47 -11.86 16.26 -30.03
N ASN A 48 -12.21 17.27 -29.23
CA ASN A 48 -12.23 17.14 -27.78
C ASN A 48 -13.01 15.88 -27.37
N ARG A 49 -12.37 15.00 -26.64
CA ARG A 49 -13.04 13.87 -25.98
C ARG A 49 -13.62 14.34 -24.66
N VAL A 50 -14.69 13.70 -24.23
CA VAL A 50 -15.39 14.05 -23.00
C VAL A 50 -15.34 12.87 -22.03
N CYS A 51 -15.02 13.17 -20.79
CA CYS A 51 -15.20 12.26 -19.67
C CYS A 51 -16.32 12.80 -18.79
N VAL A 52 -17.34 11.99 -18.53
CA VAL A 52 -18.42 12.28 -17.60
C VAL A 52 -18.01 11.77 -16.22
N PRO A 53 -17.86 12.64 -15.22
CA PRO A 53 -17.38 12.21 -13.91
C PRO A 53 -18.41 11.40 -13.15
N GLU A 54 -17.91 10.53 -12.28
CA GLU A 54 -18.70 9.76 -11.34
C GLU A 54 -18.50 10.26 -9.91
N ASN A 55 -19.50 10.06 -9.06
CA ASN A 55 -19.36 10.30 -7.63
C ASN A 55 -18.46 9.24 -6.99
N GLY A 56 -17.45 9.66 -6.25
CA GLY A 56 -16.61 8.78 -5.43
C GLY A 56 -17.39 8.15 -4.27
N LYS A 57 -16.80 7.16 -3.62
CA LYS A 57 -17.40 6.42 -2.50
C LYS A 57 -17.84 7.32 -1.33
N ASP A 58 -17.14 8.42 -1.12
CA ASP A 58 -17.39 9.39 -0.04
C ASP A 58 -18.40 10.48 -0.39
N SER A 59 -18.98 10.47 -1.59
CA SER A 59 -19.93 11.49 -2.11
C SER A 59 -19.40 12.94 -2.10
N LEU A 60 -18.14 13.15 -1.71
CA LEU A 60 -17.47 14.46 -1.64
C LEU A 60 -16.40 14.63 -2.73
N ARG A 61 -16.32 13.66 -3.64
CA ARG A 61 -15.31 13.62 -4.69
C ARG A 61 -15.94 13.24 -6.02
N CYS A 62 -15.61 13.99 -7.06
CA CYS A 62 -15.85 13.58 -8.43
C CYS A 62 -14.59 12.93 -9.00
N THR A 63 -14.76 11.88 -9.78
CA THR A 63 -13.67 11.14 -10.40
C THR A 63 -13.96 10.95 -11.89
N CYS A 64 -12.95 11.18 -12.72
CA CYS A 64 -13.00 10.98 -14.15
C CYS A 64 -11.85 10.06 -14.57
N THR A 65 -12.17 8.92 -15.17
CA THR A 65 -11.18 7.96 -15.67
C THR A 65 -11.09 8.08 -17.19
N ILE A 66 -9.93 8.45 -17.68
CA ILE A 66 -9.58 8.57 -19.08
C ILE A 66 -8.74 7.35 -19.46
N CYS A 67 -9.23 6.54 -20.39
CA CYS A 67 -8.53 5.35 -20.88
C CYS A 67 -7.99 5.64 -22.29
N PRO A 68 -6.74 6.08 -22.45
CA PRO A 68 -6.13 6.24 -23.75
C PRO A 68 -5.75 4.88 -24.35
N ASP A 69 -5.69 4.80 -25.66
CA ASP A 69 -5.26 3.56 -26.34
C ASP A 69 -3.81 3.18 -25.98
N TYR A 70 -2.98 4.20 -25.73
CA TYR A 70 -1.58 4.07 -25.28
C TYR A 70 -1.07 5.39 -24.70
N PHE A 71 -0.08 5.31 -23.84
CA PHE A 71 0.70 6.45 -23.38
C PHE A 71 1.95 6.63 -24.24
N VAL A 72 2.35 7.88 -24.42
CA VAL A 72 3.58 8.26 -25.14
C VAL A 72 4.40 9.16 -24.22
N SER A 73 5.70 8.87 -24.15
CA SER A 73 6.63 9.70 -23.38
C SER A 73 6.62 11.15 -23.89
N GLY A 74 6.53 12.12 -22.98
CA GLY A 74 6.51 13.54 -23.29
C GLY A 74 5.18 14.09 -23.80
N LEU A 75 4.16 13.25 -23.99
CA LEU A 75 2.83 13.71 -24.39
C LEU A 75 2.14 14.42 -23.21
N THR A 76 1.57 15.58 -23.48
CA THR A 76 0.75 16.35 -22.54
C THR A 76 -0.73 16.26 -22.92
N TYR A 77 -1.59 16.16 -21.93
CA TYR A 77 -3.05 16.28 -22.07
C TYR A 77 -3.48 17.67 -21.61
N ILE A 78 -4.29 18.33 -22.44
CA ILE A 78 -4.98 19.56 -22.06
C ILE A 78 -6.38 19.16 -21.59
N LEU A 79 -6.70 19.53 -20.36
CA LEU A 79 -7.96 19.24 -19.69
C LEU A 79 -8.74 20.54 -19.51
N ALA A 80 -10.03 20.53 -19.81
CA ALA A 80 -10.94 21.65 -19.55
C ALA A 80 -12.12 21.16 -18.71
N LEU A 81 -12.25 21.66 -17.49
CA LEU A 81 -13.35 21.35 -16.61
C LEU A 81 -14.51 22.33 -16.81
N GLN A 82 -15.69 21.82 -17.06
CA GLN A 82 -16.93 22.60 -17.11
C GLN A 82 -17.82 22.27 -15.91
N PHE A 83 -18.49 23.30 -15.42
CA PHE A 83 -19.53 23.20 -14.40
C PHE A 83 -20.81 23.87 -14.93
N ASN A 84 -21.89 23.12 -14.99
CA ASN A 84 -23.20 23.56 -15.54
C ASN A 84 -23.05 24.26 -16.91
N GLY A 85 -22.26 23.68 -17.82
CA GLY A 85 -22.00 24.18 -19.15
C GLY A 85 -21.04 25.38 -19.26
N THR A 86 -20.53 25.88 -18.13
CA THR A 86 -19.58 26.98 -18.11
C THR A 86 -18.16 26.46 -17.88
N ASN A 87 -17.20 26.87 -18.73
CA ASN A 87 -15.80 26.53 -18.54
C ASN A 87 -15.25 27.21 -17.29
N MET A 88 -14.71 26.41 -16.36
CA MET A 88 -14.12 26.89 -15.12
C MET A 88 -12.65 27.26 -15.28
N TRP A 89 -11.86 26.33 -15.85
CA TRP A 89 -10.43 26.49 -16.07
C TRP A 89 -9.88 25.36 -16.96
N ASN A 90 -8.67 25.59 -17.45
CA ASN A 90 -7.89 24.60 -18.18
C ASN A 90 -6.70 24.13 -17.34
N TYR A 91 -6.32 22.88 -17.49
CA TYR A 91 -5.22 22.26 -16.79
C TYR A 91 -4.41 21.39 -17.75
N SER A 92 -3.08 21.44 -17.65
CA SER A 92 -2.20 20.59 -18.45
C SER A 92 -1.63 19.50 -17.58
N VAL A 93 -1.67 18.26 -18.05
CA VAL A 93 -1.09 17.11 -17.35
C VAL A 93 -0.20 16.31 -18.27
N THR A 94 1.04 16.11 -17.86
CA THR A 94 1.99 15.21 -18.52
C THR A 94 2.02 13.91 -17.73
N PRO A 95 1.54 12.79 -18.29
CA PRO A 95 1.41 11.53 -17.56
C PRO A 95 2.70 11.09 -16.85
N ALA A 96 3.86 11.24 -17.50
CA ALA A 96 5.15 10.90 -16.91
C ALA A 96 5.48 11.65 -15.60
N LEU A 97 4.81 12.79 -15.34
CA LEU A 97 5.03 13.60 -14.13
C LEU A 97 4.02 13.32 -13.01
N VAL A 98 3.03 12.48 -13.25
CA VAL A 98 1.94 12.18 -12.30
C VAL A 98 1.73 10.66 -12.15
N VAL A 99 2.79 9.91 -12.29
CA VAL A 99 2.76 8.45 -12.16
C VAL A 99 2.39 8.05 -10.74
N LYS A 100 1.33 7.26 -10.60
CA LYS A 100 0.97 6.54 -9.37
C LYS A 100 0.78 5.08 -9.75
N PRO A 101 1.79 4.23 -9.52
CA PRO A 101 1.77 2.87 -10.00
C PRO A 101 0.70 2.02 -9.31
N ARG A 102 0.33 0.93 -9.96
CA ARG A 102 -0.48 -0.12 -9.33
C ARG A 102 0.32 -0.79 -8.21
N ALA A 103 -0.37 -1.18 -7.16
CA ALA A 103 0.24 -1.92 -6.06
C ALA A 103 0.86 -3.25 -6.53
N PRO A 104 1.92 -3.74 -5.89
CA PRO A 104 2.39 -5.11 -6.09
C PRO A 104 1.27 -6.12 -5.88
N LYS A 105 1.33 -7.23 -6.59
CA LYS A 105 0.30 -8.28 -6.58
C LYS A 105 0.86 -9.64 -6.13
N ASN A 106 -0.02 -10.61 -5.93
CA ASN A 106 0.34 -11.98 -5.55
C ASN A 106 1.25 -12.02 -4.32
N LEU A 107 0.88 -11.23 -3.30
CA LEU A 107 1.60 -11.20 -2.04
C LEU A 107 1.45 -12.55 -1.34
N ALA A 108 2.57 -13.18 -1.03
CA ALA A 108 2.64 -14.45 -0.32
C ALA A 108 3.68 -14.39 0.79
N ILE A 109 3.45 -15.15 1.84
CA ILE A 109 4.39 -15.28 2.96
C ILE A 109 4.56 -16.74 3.34
N GLU A 110 5.79 -17.15 3.59
CA GLU A 110 6.14 -18.49 3.99
C GLU A 110 7.21 -18.48 5.08
N LYS A 111 7.11 -19.43 5.99
CA LYS A 111 8.12 -19.63 7.03
C LYS A 111 9.30 -20.40 6.44
N VAL A 112 10.50 -19.84 6.58
CA VAL A 112 11.74 -20.47 6.09
C VAL A 112 12.43 -21.30 7.18
N GLU A 113 13.41 -22.12 6.80
CA GLU A 113 14.07 -23.10 7.67
C GLU A 113 14.72 -22.47 8.92
N ASN A 114 15.22 -21.23 8.81
CA ASN A 114 15.80 -20.49 9.94
C ASN A 114 14.75 -19.91 10.91
N GLY A 115 13.46 -20.18 10.67
CA GLY A 115 12.34 -19.70 11.48
C GLY A 115 11.85 -18.29 11.13
N ASN A 116 12.49 -17.58 10.23
CA ASN A 116 12.07 -16.28 9.72
C ASN A 116 10.90 -16.44 8.71
N PHE A 117 10.35 -15.32 8.27
CA PHE A 117 9.26 -15.29 7.31
C PHE A 117 9.69 -14.59 6.03
N ASN A 118 9.62 -15.28 4.90
CA ASN A 118 9.91 -14.71 3.59
C ASN A 118 8.61 -14.20 2.96
N LEU A 119 8.47 -12.88 2.90
CA LEU A 119 7.39 -12.20 2.20
C LEU A 119 7.80 -11.99 0.74
N SER A 120 7.01 -12.44 -0.22
CA SER A 120 7.27 -12.32 -1.64
C SER A 120 6.10 -11.68 -2.39
N TRP A 121 6.37 -11.04 -3.54
CA TRP A 121 5.38 -10.37 -4.36
C TRP A 121 5.80 -10.34 -5.82
N GLU A 122 4.85 -9.99 -6.68
CA GLU A 122 5.08 -9.75 -8.10
C GLU A 122 4.83 -8.29 -8.46
N GLU A 123 5.56 -7.82 -9.46
CA GLU A 123 5.30 -6.54 -10.10
C GLU A 123 3.97 -6.56 -10.85
N SER A 124 3.27 -5.43 -10.87
CA SER A 124 1.98 -5.30 -11.58
C SER A 124 2.11 -4.98 -13.06
N TYR A 125 3.34 -4.79 -13.54
CA TYR A 125 3.63 -4.42 -14.92
C TYR A 125 4.42 -5.50 -15.64
N SER A 126 4.05 -5.69 -16.91
CA SER A 126 4.75 -6.57 -17.86
C SER A 126 4.80 -5.88 -19.23
N PRO A 127 5.71 -6.24 -20.12
CA PRO A 127 5.70 -5.69 -21.47
C PRO A 127 4.31 -5.84 -22.13
N PRO A 128 3.83 -4.81 -22.87
CA PRO A 128 4.55 -3.61 -23.33
C PRO A 128 4.42 -2.35 -22.44
N SER A 129 4.10 -2.49 -21.15
CA SER A 129 3.95 -1.33 -20.26
C SER A 129 5.21 -0.48 -20.16
N MET A 130 5.05 0.84 -20.12
CA MET A 130 6.15 1.81 -19.96
C MET A 130 6.89 1.65 -18.63
N LEU A 131 6.26 1.11 -17.60
CA LEU A 131 6.86 0.86 -16.29
C LEU A 131 7.52 -0.53 -16.17
N SER A 132 7.33 -1.39 -17.17
CA SER A 132 7.95 -2.71 -17.15
C SER A 132 9.47 -2.64 -17.22
N GLY A 133 10.16 -3.26 -16.24
CA GLY A 133 11.63 -3.27 -16.16
C GLY A 133 12.28 -1.96 -15.72
N GLN A 134 11.49 -0.95 -15.32
CA GLN A 134 12.03 0.30 -14.78
C GLN A 134 12.48 0.12 -13.32
N PRO A 135 13.46 0.94 -12.85
CA PRO A 135 13.90 0.90 -11.46
C PRO A 135 12.76 1.16 -10.48
N VAL A 136 12.54 0.22 -9.57
CA VAL A 136 11.46 0.24 -8.59
C VAL A 136 11.99 0.00 -7.18
N ILE A 137 11.45 0.74 -6.23
CA ILE A 137 11.68 0.58 -4.79
C ILE A 137 10.37 0.17 -4.11
N TYR A 138 10.50 -0.48 -2.96
CA TYR A 138 9.36 -0.98 -2.21
C TYR A 138 9.39 -0.52 -0.77
N GLU A 139 8.22 -0.44 -0.16
CA GLU A 139 8.05 -0.41 1.28
C GLU A 139 7.19 -1.59 1.71
N VAL A 140 7.68 -2.31 2.71
CA VAL A 140 6.94 -3.37 3.41
C VAL A 140 6.46 -2.80 4.73
N LYS A 141 5.18 -2.95 5.05
CA LYS A 141 4.64 -2.73 6.38
C LYS A 141 4.12 -4.05 6.96
N TYR A 142 4.29 -4.23 8.26
CA TYR A 142 3.69 -5.34 9.00
C TYR A 142 3.36 -4.92 10.43
N TRP A 143 2.32 -5.53 10.99
CA TRP A 143 1.83 -5.20 12.34
C TRP A 143 1.11 -6.41 12.95
N ARG A 144 0.96 -6.39 14.27
CA ARG A 144 0.13 -7.38 14.96
C ARG A 144 -1.35 -7.12 14.66
N LYS A 145 -2.09 -8.15 14.29
CA LYS A 145 -3.52 -8.04 13.94
C LYS A 145 -4.35 -7.41 15.07
N GLN A 146 -4.00 -7.71 16.32
CA GLN A 146 -4.68 -7.16 17.50
C GLN A 146 -4.27 -5.71 17.83
N HIS A 147 -3.19 -5.20 17.25
CA HIS A 147 -2.65 -3.88 17.51
C HIS A 147 -2.31 -3.14 16.20
N PRO A 148 -3.32 -2.74 15.40
CA PRO A 148 -3.11 -2.19 14.06
C PRO A 148 -2.42 -0.80 14.04
N THR A 149 -2.27 -0.16 15.20
CA THR A 149 -1.55 1.11 15.34
C THR A 149 -0.03 0.95 15.49
N GLU A 150 0.45 -0.24 15.85
CA GLU A 150 1.87 -0.54 16.01
C GLU A 150 2.45 -1.10 14.70
N VAL A 151 2.65 -0.23 13.71
CA VAL A 151 3.11 -0.61 12.37
C VAL A 151 4.62 -0.51 12.26
N SER A 152 5.27 -1.57 11.83
CA SER A 152 6.66 -1.55 11.39
C SER A 152 6.70 -1.31 9.88
N VAL A 153 7.47 -0.31 9.43
CA VAL A 153 7.68 -0.02 8.00
C VAL A 153 9.16 -0.20 7.67
N LYS A 154 9.45 -0.91 6.58
CA LYS A 154 10.80 -1.15 6.07
C LYS A 154 10.89 -0.71 4.61
N ALA A 155 11.82 0.17 4.32
CA ALA A 155 12.17 0.55 2.96
C ALA A 155 13.12 -0.49 2.35
N ILE A 156 12.86 -0.84 1.09
CA ILE A 156 13.64 -1.82 0.34
C ILE A 156 14.12 -1.13 -0.93
N ASN A 157 15.40 -0.82 -0.94
CA ASN A 157 16.05 -0.03 -1.98
C ASN A 157 16.61 -0.92 -3.08
N TYR A 158 15.80 -1.75 -3.72
CA TYR A 158 16.21 -2.49 -4.91
C TYR A 158 14.98 -3.15 -5.57
N GLN A 159 15.17 -3.63 -6.79
CA GLN A 159 14.20 -4.47 -7.53
C GLN A 159 13.98 -5.84 -6.84
N ALA A 160 14.00 -5.85 -5.52
CA ALA A 160 13.74 -7.05 -4.74
C ALA A 160 12.27 -7.46 -4.89
N LYS A 161 12.04 -8.75 -5.02
CA LYS A 161 10.69 -9.35 -5.09
C LYS A 161 10.35 -10.12 -3.82
N SER A 162 11.19 -9.96 -2.78
CA SER A 162 10.97 -10.56 -1.47
C SER A 162 11.67 -9.78 -0.36
N PHE A 163 11.19 -9.98 0.86
CA PHE A 163 11.77 -9.43 2.07
C PHE A 163 11.63 -10.42 3.21
N GLU A 164 12.73 -10.66 3.93
CA GLU A 164 12.74 -11.58 5.06
C GLU A 164 12.44 -10.83 6.36
N ILE A 165 11.33 -11.17 7.00
CA ILE A 165 10.95 -10.67 8.33
C ILE A 165 11.60 -11.60 9.36
N THR A 166 12.49 -11.04 10.17
CA THR A 166 13.22 -11.80 11.19
C THR A 166 12.28 -12.17 12.34
N ALA A 167 12.19 -13.45 12.69
CA ALA A 167 11.34 -13.93 13.77
C ALA A 167 11.65 -13.26 15.11
N SER A 168 12.94 -12.95 15.39
CA SER A 168 13.35 -12.25 16.62
C SER A 168 12.83 -10.80 16.72
N SER A 169 12.37 -10.19 15.61
CA SER A 169 11.72 -8.87 15.61
C SER A 169 10.21 -8.94 15.89
N LEU A 170 9.66 -10.15 15.95
CA LEU A 170 8.26 -10.43 16.18
C LEU A 170 8.04 -10.96 17.61
N ARG A 171 6.84 -10.76 18.13
CA ARG A 171 6.42 -11.44 19.38
C ARG A 171 5.77 -12.78 19.02
N GLY A 172 6.26 -13.85 19.62
CA GLY A 172 5.68 -15.18 19.47
C GLY A 172 4.25 -15.27 20.02
N GLY A 173 3.45 -16.15 19.42
CA GLY A 173 2.06 -16.40 19.82
C GLY A 173 1.05 -15.38 19.28
N TYR A 174 1.43 -14.56 18.29
CA TYR A 174 0.54 -13.53 17.69
C TYR A 174 0.39 -13.70 16.18
N ASP A 175 -0.78 -13.29 15.70
CA ASP A 175 -1.04 -13.15 14.29
C ASP A 175 -0.58 -11.77 13.79
N TYR A 176 0.05 -11.77 12.64
CA TYR A 176 0.56 -10.60 11.96
C TYR A 176 -0.09 -10.43 10.60
N VAL A 177 -0.11 -9.19 10.15
CA VAL A 177 -0.56 -8.80 8.81
C VAL A 177 0.57 -8.06 8.13
N ALA A 178 0.79 -8.32 6.84
CA ALA A 178 1.79 -7.62 6.03
C ALA A 178 1.19 -7.11 4.73
N SER A 179 1.77 -6.04 4.20
CA SER A 179 1.40 -5.41 2.93
C SER A 179 2.60 -4.69 2.33
N VAL A 180 2.61 -4.52 1.01
CA VAL A 180 3.72 -3.94 0.25
C VAL A 180 3.21 -2.84 -0.67
N ARG A 181 3.98 -1.78 -0.86
CA ARG A 181 3.76 -0.77 -1.90
C ARG A 181 5.03 -0.48 -2.67
N CYS A 182 4.91 0.14 -3.84
CA CYS A 182 6.05 0.45 -4.71
C CYS A 182 6.07 1.90 -5.18
N ASN A 183 7.26 2.35 -5.61
CA ASN A 183 7.48 3.61 -6.29
C ASN A 183 8.57 3.44 -7.35
N TYR A 184 8.45 4.14 -8.48
CA TYR A 184 9.39 4.09 -9.59
C TYR A 184 10.32 5.31 -9.57
N THR A 185 11.62 5.08 -9.39
CA THR A 185 12.60 6.14 -9.11
C THR A 185 12.93 7.02 -10.31
N ASP A 186 12.75 6.54 -11.53
CA ASP A 186 13.03 7.29 -12.77
C ASP A 186 11.91 8.26 -13.14
N TYR A 187 10.85 8.30 -12.36
CA TYR A 187 9.72 9.21 -12.53
C TYR A 187 9.50 10.02 -11.24
N PRO A 188 8.99 11.25 -11.32
CA PRO A 188 8.48 11.97 -10.15
C PRO A 188 7.15 11.31 -9.72
N ALA A 189 7.25 10.06 -9.30
CA ALA A 189 6.12 9.18 -9.06
C ALA A 189 5.63 9.28 -7.61
N TYR A 190 4.34 9.03 -7.45
CA TYR A 190 3.73 8.82 -6.14
C TYR A 190 3.91 7.36 -5.73
N TRP A 191 3.84 7.10 -4.43
CA TRP A 191 3.71 5.73 -3.94
C TRP A 191 2.41 5.11 -4.44
N SER A 192 2.46 3.84 -4.82
CA SER A 192 1.26 3.06 -5.08
C SER A 192 0.35 2.99 -3.84
N GLU A 193 -0.88 2.56 -4.01
CA GLU A 193 -1.64 2.03 -2.88
C GLU A 193 -0.92 0.81 -2.29
N TRP A 194 -1.26 0.45 -1.06
CA TRP A 194 -0.79 -0.78 -0.46
C TRP A 194 -1.41 -1.99 -1.17
N SER A 195 -0.67 -3.08 -1.29
CA SER A 195 -1.17 -4.35 -1.83
C SER A 195 -2.29 -4.93 -0.98
N GLU A 196 -2.93 -5.98 -1.46
CA GLU A 196 -3.71 -6.86 -0.60
C GLU A 196 -2.87 -7.32 0.59
N GLU A 197 -3.53 -7.54 1.71
CA GLU A 197 -2.90 -7.93 2.97
C GLU A 197 -2.72 -9.45 3.01
N VAL A 198 -1.61 -9.91 3.58
CA VAL A 198 -1.37 -11.32 3.88
C VAL A 198 -1.20 -11.50 5.38
N GLU A 199 -1.85 -12.53 5.92
CA GLU A 199 -1.77 -12.88 7.33
C GLU A 199 -0.79 -14.04 7.56
N PHE A 200 -0.09 -14.01 8.70
CA PHE A 200 0.78 -15.10 9.13
C PHE A 200 0.85 -15.19 10.66
N HIS A 201 1.12 -16.39 11.15
CA HIS A 201 1.25 -16.66 12.58
C HIS A 201 2.72 -16.78 12.97
N CYS A 202 3.13 -16.05 14.01
CA CYS A 202 4.44 -16.21 14.62
C CYS A 202 4.31 -17.11 15.85
N ASP A 203 4.77 -18.37 15.76
CA ASP A 203 4.74 -19.31 16.86
C ASP A 203 5.49 -18.77 18.07
N TYR A 204 5.05 -19.16 19.26
CA TYR A 204 5.77 -18.85 20.48
C TYR A 204 7.11 -19.62 20.50
N GLN A 205 8.21 -18.88 20.50
CA GLN A 205 9.53 -19.46 20.68
C GLN A 205 9.89 -19.42 22.15
N VAL A 206 10.04 -20.60 22.77
CA VAL A 206 10.51 -20.70 24.14
C VAL A 206 11.96 -20.26 24.18
N THR A 207 12.23 -19.16 24.85
CA THR A 207 13.59 -18.64 25.01
C THR A 207 14.30 -19.34 26.17
N ALA A 208 15.63 -19.28 26.20
CA ALA A 208 16.41 -19.80 27.34
C ALA A 208 16.01 -19.11 28.67
N GLU A 209 15.59 -17.84 28.60
CA GLU A 209 15.07 -17.08 29.75
C GLU A 209 13.73 -17.64 30.26
N ASP A 210 12.82 -18.02 29.35
CA ASP A 210 11.55 -18.65 29.71
C ASP A 210 11.79 -20.01 30.42
N ILE A 211 12.72 -20.77 29.88
CA ILE A 211 13.13 -22.07 30.52
C ILE A 211 13.70 -21.81 31.92
N LEU A 212 14.57 -20.80 32.05
CA LEU A 212 15.19 -20.48 33.33
C LEU A 212 14.15 -19.98 34.36
N GLN A 213 13.21 -19.13 33.92
CA GLN A 213 12.13 -18.62 34.78
C GLN A 213 11.21 -19.76 35.28
N MET A 214 11.01 -20.82 34.49
CA MET A 214 10.23 -21.98 34.92
C MET A 214 11.07 -22.94 35.75
N ALA A 215 12.34 -23.16 35.43
CA ALA A 215 13.22 -24.12 36.10
C ALA A 215 13.57 -23.69 37.52
N VAL A 216 13.78 -22.38 37.77
CA VAL A 216 14.18 -21.89 39.11
C VAL A 216 13.12 -22.16 40.19
N PRO A 217 11.84 -21.77 40.02
CA PRO A 217 10.83 -22.03 41.05
C PRO A 217 10.59 -23.54 41.25
N VAL A 218 10.63 -24.34 40.16
CA VAL A 218 10.45 -25.80 40.26
C VAL A 218 11.59 -26.43 41.06
N SER A 219 12.85 -26.05 40.81
CA SER A 219 13.99 -26.55 41.57
C SER A 219 13.95 -26.14 43.04
N CYS A 220 13.53 -24.91 43.36
CA CYS A 220 13.33 -24.46 44.74
C CYS A 220 12.28 -25.29 45.48
N ILE A 221 11.14 -25.59 44.83
CA ILE A 221 10.08 -26.43 45.41
C ILE A 221 10.60 -27.83 45.69
N LEU A 222 11.34 -28.43 44.74
CA LEU A 222 11.94 -29.75 44.91
C LEU A 222 12.93 -29.79 46.08
N ILE A 223 13.81 -28.78 46.18
CA ILE A 223 14.77 -28.68 47.27
C ILE A 223 14.05 -28.58 48.62
N MET A 224 13.02 -27.76 48.72
CA MET A 224 12.20 -27.63 49.93
C MET A 224 11.51 -28.92 50.27
N ALA A 225 10.91 -29.63 49.34
CA ALA A 225 10.27 -30.93 49.57
C ALA A 225 11.24 -31.96 50.07
N VAL A 226 12.41 -32.07 49.44
CA VAL A 226 13.48 -32.99 49.90
C VAL A 226 13.96 -32.66 51.32
N SER A 227 14.16 -31.37 51.60
CA SER A 227 14.60 -30.94 52.96
C SER A 227 13.58 -31.29 54.03
N VAL A 228 12.29 -31.16 53.77
CA VAL A 228 11.21 -31.57 54.69
C VAL A 228 11.20 -33.08 54.87
N ILE A 229 11.34 -33.86 53.82
CA ILE A 229 11.39 -35.31 53.89
C ILE A 229 12.61 -35.76 54.74
N CYS A 230 13.79 -35.22 54.49
CA CYS A 230 15.00 -35.49 55.25
C CYS A 230 14.81 -35.11 56.70
N TYR A 231 14.24 -33.96 57.02
CA TYR A 231 13.95 -33.57 58.40
C TYR A 231 13.12 -34.60 59.13
N PHE A 232 12.02 -35.10 58.53
CA PHE A 232 11.16 -36.10 59.12
C PHE A 232 11.84 -37.51 59.25
N CYS A 233 12.77 -37.81 58.33
CA CYS A 233 13.52 -39.13 58.45
C CYS A 233 14.56 -39.08 59.52
N PHE A 234 15.18 -37.94 59.84
CA PHE A 234 16.21 -37.82 60.89
C PHE A 234 15.66 -37.51 62.27
N THR A 235 14.40 -37.09 62.37
CA THR A 235 13.75 -36.84 63.71
C THR A 235 12.91 -37.98 64.23
N LYS A 236 12.88 -39.14 63.53
CA LYS A 236 12.33 -40.40 64.00
C LYS A 236 13.44 -41.27 64.51
#